data_388735592ad878c59f9ffeac489f7509
#
_entry.id   388735592ad878c59f9ffeac489f7509
#
_cell.length_a   1.000
_cell.length_b   1.000
_cell.length_c   1.000
_cell.angle_alpha   90.00
_cell.angle_beta   90.00
_cell.angle_gamma   90.00
#
_symmetry.space_group_name_H-M   'P 1'
#
loop_
_entity.id
_entity.type
_entity.pdbx_description
1 polymer ?
#
loop_
_entity_poly.entity_id
_entity_poly.type
_entity_poly.pdbx_seq_one_letter_code
_entity_poly.pdbx_strand_id
1 'polypeptide(L)'
;MNRLLLRFGDCTLDIAARELRRAGERIDLPPVVFDCIAYLVAHRDRAVGRDELVAAVWAKATISDTMLGKAILAARRAVGDTAETQAFLRTVPRFGYH
;
A
#
# COMPACT_ATOMS: atom_id res chain seq x y z
N MET A 1 -0.43 -23.15 -12.31
CA MET A 1 0.38 -22.16 -11.58
C MET A 1 -0.51 -21.36 -10.64
N ASN A 2 -0.13 -21.26 -9.39
CA ASN A 2 -0.95 -20.56 -8.41
C ASN A 2 -0.67 -19.07 -8.44
N ARG A 3 -1.76 -18.29 -8.50
CA ARG A 3 -1.67 -16.84 -8.34
C ARG A 3 -1.78 -16.50 -6.87
N LEU A 4 -0.96 -15.57 -6.42
CA LEU A 4 -1.06 -15.09 -5.05
C LEU A 4 -2.11 -13.99 -4.99
N LEU A 5 -3.24 -14.32 -4.35
CA LEU A 5 -4.33 -13.38 -4.10
C LEU A 5 -4.40 -13.10 -2.62
N LEU A 6 -4.33 -11.82 -2.26
CA LEU A 6 -4.42 -11.38 -0.87
C LEU A 6 -5.72 -10.61 -0.70
N ARG A 7 -6.50 -10.97 0.32
CA ARG A 7 -7.79 -10.34 0.60
C ARG A 7 -7.77 -9.60 1.91
N PHE A 8 -8.32 -8.41 1.91
CA PHE A 8 -8.50 -7.61 3.11
C PHE A 8 -9.71 -6.69 2.92
N GLY A 9 -10.61 -6.68 3.91
CA GLY A 9 -11.88 -5.98 3.75
C GLY A 9 -12.62 -6.46 2.50
N ASP A 10 -13.03 -5.54 1.64
CA ASP A 10 -13.66 -5.84 0.36
C ASP A 10 -12.66 -5.78 -0.80
N CYS A 11 -11.36 -5.78 -0.49
CA CYS A 11 -10.28 -5.67 -1.47
C CYS A 11 -9.65 -7.02 -1.77
N THR A 12 -9.23 -7.20 -3.02
CA THR A 12 -8.43 -8.34 -3.47
C THR A 12 -7.20 -7.81 -4.21
N LEU A 13 -6.03 -8.23 -3.77
CA LEU A 13 -4.77 -7.84 -4.38
C LEU A 13 -4.18 -9.03 -5.12
N ASP A 14 -4.01 -8.91 -6.44
CA ASP A 14 -3.36 -9.91 -7.28
C ASP A 14 -1.94 -9.43 -7.56
N ILE A 15 -0.97 -10.04 -6.89
CA ILE A 15 0.43 -9.63 -7.00
C ILE A 15 0.96 -9.89 -8.41
N ALA A 16 0.65 -11.05 -8.98
CA ALA A 16 1.19 -11.43 -10.29
C ALA A 16 0.65 -10.53 -11.41
N ALA A 17 -0.62 -10.17 -11.35
CA ALA A 17 -1.25 -9.30 -12.34
C ALA A 17 -1.04 -7.82 -12.02
N ARG A 18 -0.51 -7.49 -10.84
CA ARG A 18 -0.37 -6.12 -10.35
C ARG A 18 -1.71 -5.38 -10.38
N GLU A 19 -2.73 -6.02 -9.81
CA GLU A 19 -4.10 -5.54 -9.91
C GLU A 19 -4.74 -5.50 -8.53
N LEU A 20 -5.43 -4.40 -8.24
CA LEU A 20 -6.24 -4.24 -7.04
C LEU A 20 -7.70 -4.17 -7.46
N ARG A 21 -8.53 -4.96 -6.78
CA ARG A 21 -9.99 -4.89 -6.93
C ARG A 21 -10.62 -4.56 -5.60
N ARG A 22 -11.64 -3.72 -5.64
CA ARG A 22 -12.45 -3.40 -4.46
C ARG A 22 -13.91 -3.59 -4.82
N ALA A 23 -14.61 -4.40 -4.01
CA ALA A 23 -16.00 -4.74 -4.25
C ALA A 23 -16.24 -5.29 -5.67
N GLY A 24 -15.26 -6.06 -6.19
CA GLY A 24 -15.32 -6.65 -7.50
C GLY A 24 -14.90 -5.75 -8.65
N GLU A 25 -14.64 -4.47 -8.38
CA GLU A 25 -14.22 -3.53 -9.41
C GLU A 25 -12.72 -3.29 -9.38
N ARG A 26 -12.13 -3.27 -10.58
CA ARG A 26 -10.71 -2.97 -10.72
C ARG A 26 -10.44 -1.50 -10.40
N ILE A 27 -9.42 -1.27 -9.58
CA ILE A 27 -9.00 0.08 -9.21
C ILE A 27 -7.71 0.40 -9.94
N ASP A 28 -7.71 1.47 -10.72
CA ASP A 28 -6.51 1.92 -11.42
C ASP A 28 -5.61 2.68 -10.46
N LEU A 29 -4.32 2.29 -10.45
CA LEU A 29 -3.32 2.85 -9.54
C LEU A 29 -2.04 3.18 -10.28
N PRO A 30 -1.36 4.27 -9.91
CA PRO A 30 0.03 4.44 -10.31
C PRO A 30 0.88 3.28 -9.78
N PRO A 31 1.91 2.84 -10.52
CA PRO A 31 2.73 1.69 -10.09
C PRO A 31 3.30 1.81 -8.68
N VAL A 32 3.76 3.00 -8.28
CA VAL A 32 4.34 3.18 -6.95
C VAL A 32 3.28 3.02 -5.85
N VAL A 33 2.03 3.41 -6.11
CA VAL A 33 0.94 3.24 -5.14
C VAL A 33 0.63 1.76 -4.97
N PHE A 34 0.54 1.02 -6.08
CA PHE A 34 0.37 -0.43 -6.01
C PHE A 34 1.50 -1.08 -5.22
N ASP A 35 2.75 -0.69 -5.50
CA ASP A 35 3.91 -1.26 -4.83
C ASP A 35 3.90 -0.98 -3.33
N CYS A 36 3.45 0.20 -2.90
CA CYS A 36 3.27 0.51 -1.48
C CYS A 36 2.27 -0.44 -0.83
N ILE A 37 1.12 -0.63 -1.46
CA ILE A 37 0.08 -1.52 -0.93
C ILE A 37 0.62 -2.95 -0.85
N ALA A 38 1.22 -3.44 -1.93
CA ALA A 38 1.74 -4.80 -2.00
C ALA A 38 2.80 -5.05 -0.93
N TYR A 39 3.71 -4.12 -0.73
CA TYR A 39 4.77 -4.25 0.27
C TYR A 39 4.19 -4.28 1.68
N LEU A 40 3.27 -3.38 1.99
CA LEU A 40 2.66 -3.32 3.31
C LEU A 40 1.80 -4.55 3.60
N VAL A 41 1.08 -5.06 2.62
CA VAL A 41 0.30 -6.28 2.78
C VAL A 41 1.20 -7.49 3.00
N ALA A 42 2.29 -7.58 2.24
CA ALA A 42 3.25 -8.69 2.39
C ALA A 42 3.90 -8.70 3.78
N HIS A 43 4.00 -7.53 4.43
CA HIS A 43 4.61 -7.38 5.75
C HIS A 43 3.58 -6.92 6.79
N ARG A 44 2.33 -7.35 6.64
CA ARG A 44 1.22 -6.90 7.49
C ARG A 44 1.34 -7.34 8.95
N ASP A 45 2.25 -8.24 9.24
CA ASP A 45 2.49 -8.74 10.60
C ASP A 45 3.37 -7.80 11.44
N ARG A 46 3.90 -6.73 10.83
CA ARG A 46 4.74 -5.77 11.54
C ARG A 46 4.59 -4.37 10.94
N ALA A 47 5.01 -3.37 11.69
CA ALA A 47 5.11 -2.02 11.16
C ALA A 47 6.32 -1.92 10.22
N VAL A 48 6.17 -1.15 9.14
CA VAL A 48 7.22 -0.95 8.14
C VAL A 48 7.75 0.48 8.30
N GLY A 49 9.06 0.60 8.48
CA GLY A 49 9.70 1.89 8.61
C GLY A 49 9.64 2.70 7.32
N ARG A 50 9.68 4.03 7.47
CA ARG A 50 9.64 4.95 6.32
C ARG A 50 10.75 4.63 5.32
N ASP A 51 11.99 4.53 5.81
CA ASP A 51 13.14 4.31 4.93
C ASP A 51 13.09 2.93 4.26
N GLU A 52 12.60 1.95 4.97
CA GLU A 52 12.39 0.61 4.40
C GLU A 52 11.39 0.67 3.24
N LEU A 53 10.27 1.34 3.43
CA LEU A 53 9.24 1.44 2.41
C LEU A 53 9.74 2.21 1.19
N VAL A 54 10.44 3.32 1.42
CA VAL A 54 11.00 4.13 0.33
C VAL A 54 12.02 3.31 -0.47
N ALA A 55 12.90 2.58 0.20
CA ALA A 55 13.90 1.76 -0.48
C ALA A 55 13.26 0.63 -1.30
N ALA A 56 12.19 0.03 -0.77
CA ALA A 56 11.51 -1.07 -1.45
C ALA A 56 10.73 -0.62 -2.68
N VAL A 57 10.09 0.56 -2.62
CA VAL A 57 9.16 1.01 -3.65
C VAL A 57 9.85 1.90 -4.69
N TRP A 58 10.69 2.82 -4.23
CA TRP A 58 11.36 3.78 -5.12
C TRP A 58 12.81 3.41 -5.44
N ALA A 59 13.23 2.23 -4.98
CA ALA A 59 14.57 1.71 -5.20
C ALA A 59 15.64 2.72 -4.79
N LYS A 60 16.42 3.24 -5.73
CA LYS A 60 17.54 4.15 -5.43
C LYS A 60 17.13 5.62 -5.43
N ALA A 61 15.85 5.91 -5.68
CA ALA A 61 15.39 7.30 -5.74
C ALA A 61 15.25 7.87 -4.33
N THR A 62 15.55 9.15 -4.22
CA THR A 62 15.28 9.91 -3.01
C THR A 62 13.96 10.64 -3.19
N ILE A 63 13.05 10.50 -2.23
CA ILE A 63 11.76 11.18 -2.30
C ILE A 63 11.54 12.00 -1.03
N SER A 64 10.74 13.06 -1.18
CA SER A 64 10.37 13.91 -0.06
C SER A 64 9.27 13.25 0.77
N ASP A 65 9.11 13.73 2.01
CA ASP A 65 8.01 13.29 2.87
C ASP A 65 6.65 13.62 2.24
N THR A 66 6.57 14.72 1.50
CA THR A 66 5.35 15.09 0.79
C THR A 66 4.98 14.06 -0.26
N MET A 67 5.94 13.59 -1.04
CA MET A 67 5.69 12.56 -2.06
C MET A 67 5.27 11.24 -1.43
N LEU A 68 5.93 10.84 -0.35
CA LEU A 68 5.55 9.63 0.38
C LEU A 68 4.13 9.77 0.93
N GLY A 69 3.81 10.90 1.56
CA GLY A 69 2.50 11.16 2.10
C GLY A 69 1.40 11.10 1.05
N LYS A 70 1.66 11.63 -0.15
CA LYS A 70 0.70 11.57 -1.25
C LYS A 70 0.47 10.13 -1.72
N ALA A 71 1.53 9.32 -1.80
CA ALA A 71 1.41 7.92 -2.17
C ALA A 71 0.59 7.14 -1.15
N ILE A 72 0.83 7.38 0.15
CA ILE A 72 0.08 6.73 1.22
C ILE A 72 -1.39 7.16 1.20
N LEU A 73 -1.66 8.44 0.96
CA LEU A 73 -3.04 8.92 0.86
C LEU A 73 -3.76 8.26 -0.31
N ALA A 74 -3.11 8.15 -1.47
CA ALA A 74 -3.67 7.46 -2.63
C ALA A 74 -3.92 5.99 -2.32
N ALA A 75 -3.00 5.34 -1.60
CA ALA A 75 -3.17 3.94 -1.20
C ALA A 75 -4.38 3.77 -0.28
N ARG A 76 -4.56 4.65 0.71
CA ARG A 76 -5.73 4.62 1.58
C ARG A 76 -7.03 4.75 0.79
N ARG A 77 -7.09 5.71 -0.12
CA ARG A 77 -8.29 5.92 -0.95
C ARG A 77 -8.60 4.70 -1.80
N ALA A 78 -7.56 4.07 -2.34
CA ALA A 78 -7.73 2.90 -3.20
C ALA A 78 -8.36 1.73 -2.47
N VAL A 79 -8.01 1.53 -1.19
CA VAL A 79 -8.55 0.43 -0.39
C VAL A 79 -9.81 0.83 0.40
N GLY A 80 -10.31 2.05 0.20
CA GLY A 80 -11.52 2.50 0.88
C GLY A 80 -11.29 2.96 2.31
N ASP A 81 -10.06 3.28 2.66
CA ASP A 81 -9.70 3.76 3.99
C ASP A 81 -9.65 5.29 4.02
N THR A 82 -9.62 5.86 5.23
CA THR A 82 -9.44 7.29 5.43
C THR A 82 -8.35 7.55 6.46
N ALA A 83 -7.82 8.78 6.48
CA ALA A 83 -6.83 9.16 7.47
C ALA A 83 -7.39 9.12 8.89
N GLU A 84 -8.69 9.32 9.05
CA GLU A 84 -9.35 9.28 10.35
C GLU A 84 -9.55 7.86 10.86
N THR A 85 -10.04 6.96 10.01
CA THR A 85 -10.33 5.60 10.42
C THR A 85 -9.09 4.72 10.45
N GLN A 86 -8.19 4.90 9.47
CA GLN A 86 -6.97 4.08 9.31
C GLN A 86 -7.24 2.58 9.54
N ALA A 87 -8.34 2.08 8.95
CA ALA A 87 -8.80 0.72 9.18
C ALA A 87 -7.84 -0.32 8.62
N PHE A 88 -7.23 -0.03 7.48
CA PHE A 88 -6.33 -0.95 6.80
C PHE A 88 -4.89 -0.47 6.80
N LEU A 89 -4.68 0.82 6.61
CA LEU A 89 -3.34 1.39 6.52
C LEU A 89 -3.18 2.48 7.58
N ARG A 90 -2.41 2.17 8.63
CA ARG A 90 -2.17 3.08 9.74
C ARG A 90 -0.83 3.77 9.62
N THR A 91 -0.79 5.02 10.06
CA THR A 91 0.46 5.72 10.30
C THR A 91 0.94 5.36 11.71
N VAL A 92 2.19 4.90 11.81
CA VAL A 92 2.85 4.69 13.09
C VAL A 92 3.73 5.92 13.34
N PRO A 93 3.36 6.82 14.27
CA PRO A 93 4.06 8.09 14.43
C PRO A 93 5.57 7.92 14.61
N ARG A 94 6.34 8.73 13.89
CA ARG A 94 7.80 8.77 13.95
C ARG A 94 8.50 7.48 13.53
N PHE A 95 7.76 6.51 12.98
CA PHE A 95 8.36 5.26 12.52
C PHE A 95 8.04 4.97 11.06
N GLY A 96 6.77 4.80 10.71
CA GLY A 96 6.37 4.42 9.37
C GLY A 96 4.90 4.07 9.29
N TYR A 97 4.62 2.90 8.70
CA TYR A 97 3.25 2.50 8.37
C TYR A 97 3.02 1.03 8.68
N HIS A 98 1.75 0.69 8.83
CA HIS A 98 1.38 -0.69 9.14
C HIS A 98 0.10 -1.11 8.45
#